data_59a0a15d4cc008198e3a27e7c796ab87
#
_entry.id   59a0a15d4cc008198e3a27e7c796ab87
#
_cell.length_a   1.000
_cell.length_b   1.000
_cell.length_c   1.000
_cell.angle_alpha   90.00
_cell.angle_beta   90.00
_cell.angle_gamma   90.00
#
_symmetry.space_group_name_H-M   'P 1'
#
loop_
_entity.id
_entity.type
_entity.pdbx_description
1 polymer ?
#
loop_
_entity_poly.entity_id
_entity_poly.type
_entity_poly.pdbx_seq_one_letter_code
_entity_poly.pdbx_strand_id
1 'polypeptide(L)'
;MFKNLAACAIAGLLCFSPLVSHAQAAPPLKIGFVHVAPVTEAGWVRQHEDGRKALDAALGAQVHTTAVENVPEGPDAERVIRDLAQQGHKLIFTPSFGYMEPTLRVARDFPDVKFESITGYKTALNVATANARYYEGRYLAGIAAGRMTRTHLAGYVAGFPIPEVLQGINAFTLGMRSVDPQAQVKVVFLGEWFNPPRERDAAMALFNQEVDVIAFHTGSTAVMTAAQERGRMAVAYHSDMRRFAPDAQIVAVTHLWGDYYTRRAREVLAGSWKPTQVWGGVREGMVRVGDFGPKVPAAVRDEVLARQKDIAAGRLHPFTGPIVDNEGRGVAAAGVRLTDDQILQMNYLVAGVQGKAAK
;
A
#
# COMPACT_ATOMS: atom_id res chain seq x y z
N MET A 1 -90.03 -40.17 -39.20
CA MET A 1 -89.97 -39.34 -38.01
C MET A 1 -88.67 -39.65 -37.25
N PHE A 2 -87.56 -38.99 -37.56
CA PHE A 2 -86.35 -39.12 -36.80
C PHE A 2 -85.70 -37.74 -36.63
N LYS A 3 -85.51 -37.30 -35.39
CA LYS A 3 -84.86 -36.04 -35.02
C LYS A 3 -83.40 -36.33 -34.75
N ASN A 4 -82.53 -35.70 -35.52
CA ASN A 4 -81.09 -35.71 -35.27
C ASN A 4 -80.72 -34.57 -34.31
N LEU A 5 -80.06 -34.91 -33.17
CA LEU A 5 -79.39 -34.00 -32.28
C LEU A 5 -77.90 -33.95 -32.69
N ALA A 6 -77.43 -32.75 -33.08
CA ALA A 6 -76.03 -32.48 -33.28
C ALA A 6 -75.43 -32.01 -31.93
N ALA A 7 -74.39 -32.68 -31.47
CA ALA A 7 -73.62 -32.29 -30.31
C ALA A 7 -72.41 -31.44 -30.78
N CYS A 8 -72.38 -30.18 -30.37
CA CYS A 8 -71.15 -29.31 -30.53
C CYS A 8 -70.18 -29.60 -29.44
N ALA A 9 -69.02 -30.13 -29.80
CA ALA A 9 -67.82 -30.20 -28.91
C ALA A 9 -67.03 -28.89 -28.97
N ILE A 10 -67.02 -28.14 -27.90
CA ILE A 10 -66.14 -26.95 -27.74
C ILE A 10 -64.82 -27.46 -27.22
N ALA A 11 -63.79 -27.44 -28.06
CA ALA A 11 -62.42 -27.68 -27.66
C ALA A 11 -61.76 -26.37 -27.07
N GLY A 12 -61.63 -26.34 -25.74
CA GLY A 12 -60.96 -25.24 -25.06
C GLY A 12 -59.44 -25.36 -25.24
N LEU A 13 -58.87 -24.44 -26.03
CA LEU A 13 -57.40 -24.27 -26.12
C LEU A 13 -56.92 -23.57 -24.83
N LEU A 14 -56.29 -24.32 -23.93
CA LEU A 14 -55.56 -23.78 -22.79
C LEU A 14 -54.20 -23.24 -23.32
N CYS A 15 -54.09 -21.93 -23.51
CA CYS A 15 -52.81 -21.27 -23.76
C CYS A 15 -51.97 -21.29 -22.49
N PHE A 16 -51.00 -22.19 -22.41
CA PHE A 16 -49.93 -22.15 -21.42
C PHE A 16 -48.95 -21.03 -21.82
N SER A 17 -49.09 -19.85 -21.23
CA SER A 17 -48.08 -18.80 -21.31
C SER A 17 -46.92 -19.20 -20.38
N PRO A 18 -45.66 -19.34 -20.86
CA PRO A 18 -44.53 -19.57 -19.98
C PRO A 18 -44.33 -18.33 -19.12
N LEU A 19 -44.44 -18.46 -17.81
CA LEU A 19 -43.97 -17.47 -16.85
C LEU A 19 -42.44 -17.37 -16.98
N VAL A 20 -42.01 -16.39 -17.74
CA VAL A 20 -40.59 -15.99 -17.75
C VAL A 20 -40.32 -15.34 -16.41
N SER A 21 -39.80 -16.14 -15.48
CA SER A 21 -39.31 -15.66 -14.20
C SER A 21 -38.11 -14.77 -14.52
N HIS A 22 -38.30 -13.46 -14.48
CA HIS A 22 -37.17 -12.50 -14.48
C HIS A 22 -36.45 -12.71 -13.14
N ALA A 23 -35.36 -13.46 -13.18
CA ALA A 23 -34.43 -13.50 -12.05
C ALA A 23 -33.98 -12.07 -11.76
N GLN A 24 -34.53 -11.48 -10.72
CA GLN A 24 -34.14 -10.15 -10.28
C GLN A 24 -32.65 -10.21 -9.90
N ALA A 25 -31.81 -9.47 -10.61
CA ALA A 25 -30.38 -9.44 -10.32
C ALA A 25 -30.19 -9.08 -8.84
N ALA A 26 -29.35 -9.83 -8.14
CA ALA A 26 -29.02 -9.52 -6.75
C ALA A 26 -28.48 -8.09 -6.65
N PRO A 27 -28.82 -7.35 -5.59
CA PRO A 27 -28.33 -5.99 -5.43
C PRO A 27 -26.79 -5.99 -5.38
N PRO A 28 -26.13 -4.95 -5.91
CA PRO A 28 -24.67 -4.89 -5.93
C PRO A 28 -24.09 -4.94 -4.51
N LEU A 29 -22.95 -5.61 -4.39
CA LEU A 29 -22.18 -5.63 -3.13
C LEU A 29 -21.70 -4.20 -2.82
N LYS A 30 -22.13 -3.65 -1.68
CA LYS A 30 -21.64 -2.35 -1.21
C LYS A 30 -20.29 -2.53 -0.53
N ILE A 31 -19.29 -1.78 -1.02
CA ILE A 31 -17.90 -1.81 -0.53
C ILE A 31 -17.48 -0.42 -0.06
N GLY A 32 -16.99 -0.32 1.18
CA GLY A 32 -16.50 0.93 1.76
C GLY A 32 -14.98 1.04 1.72
N PHE A 33 -14.47 2.26 1.53
CA PHE A 33 -13.06 2.61 1.65
C PHE A 33 -12.92 3.83 2.57
N VAL A 34 -12.00 3.78 3.52
CA VAL A 34 -11.77 4.88 4.47
C VAL A 34 -10.35 5.41 4.28
N HIS A 35 -10.21 6.61 3.73
CA HIS A 35 -8.92 7.22 3.43
C HIS A 35 -8.47 8.21 4.50
N VAL A 36 -7.21 8.07 4.95
CA VAL A 36 -6.61 8.86 6.05
C VAL A 36 -6.32 10.32 5.67
N ALA A 37 -6.28 10.63 4.39
CA ALA A 37 -6.03 11.95 3.82
C ALA A 37 -6.87 12.14 2.56
N PRO A 38 -6.91 13.36 1.98
CA PRO A 38 -7.55 13.58 0.69
C PRO A 38 -6.91 12.74 -0.43
N VAL A 39 -7.70 12.37 -1.43
CA VAL A 39 -7.19 11.81 -2.67
C VAL A 39 -6.49 12.89 -3.46
N THR A 40 -5.17 12.85 -3.47
CA THR A 40 -4.32 13.72 -4.27
C THR A 40 -3.92 13.06 -5.59
N GLU A 41 -3.10 13.73 -6.40
CA GLU A 41 -2.66 13.18 -7.69
C GLU A 41 -1.57 12.10 -7.57
N ALA A 42 -0.96 11.93 -6.39
CA ALA A 42 0.05 10.93 -6.09
C ALA A 42 0.07 10.64 -4.57
N GLY A 43 0.79 9.62 -4.14
CA GLY A 43 0.97 9.28 -2.73
C GLY A 43 0.14 8.07 -2.28
N TRP A 44 0.11 7.84 -0.96
CA TRP A 44 -0.51 6.68 -0.33
C TRP A 44 -1.98 6.51 -0.72
N VAL A 45 -2.80 7.53 -0.44
CA VAL A 45 -4.25 7.48 -0.69
C VAL A 45 -4.55 7.30 -2.17
N ARG A 46 -3.75 7.92 -3.04
CA ARG A 46 -3.89 7.76 -4.49
C ARG A 46 -3.74 6.30 -4.94
N GLN A 47 -2.78 5.56 -4.40
CA GLN A 47 -2.59 4.16 -4.77
C GLN A 47 -3.76 3.27 -4.32
N HIS A 48 -4.35 3.55 -3.16
CA HIS A 48 -5.54 2.85 -2.69
C HIS A 48 -6.78 3.21 -3.51
N GLU A 49 -6.92 4.47 -3.91
CA GLU A 49 -7.98 4.92 -4.80
C GLU A 49 -7.84 4.33 -6.21
N ASP A 50 -6.62 4.21 -6.74
CA ASP A 50 -6.38 3.50 -8.01
C ASP A 50 -6.74 2.02 -7.88
N GLY A 51 -6.47 1.41 -6.73
CA GLY A 51 -6.90 0.04 -6.41
C GLY A 51 -8.43 -0.10 -6.36
N ARG A 52 -9.14 0.87 -5.75
CA ARG A 52 -10.61 0.91 -5.74
C ARG A 52 -11.17 1.01 -7.16
N LYS A 53 -10.64 1.93 -7.97
CA LYS A 53 -11.05 2.09 -9.37
C LYS A 53 -10.79 0.85 -10.22
N ALA A 54 -9.69 0.15 -9.98
CA ALA A 54 -9.40 -1.11 -10.66
C ALA A 54 -10.43 -2.20 -10.28
N LEU A 55 -10.84 -2.26 -9.02
CA LEU A 55 -11.91 -3.14 -8.53
C LEU A 55 -13.25 -2.79 -9.21
N ASP A 56 -13.64 -1.50 -9.26
CA ASP A 56 -14.86 -1.05 -9.94
C ASP A 56 -14.86 -1.44 -11.41
N ALA A 57 -13.74 -1.22 -12.11
CA ALA A 57 -13.60 -1.57 -13.52
C ALA A 57 -13.69 -3.10 -13.76
N ALA A 58 -13.15 -3.91 -12.83
CA ALA A 58 -13.10 -5.36 -12.96
C ALA A 58 -14.43 -6.06 -12.62
N LEU A 59 -15.29 -5.46 -11.78
CA LEU A 59 -16.51 -6.07 -11.28
C LEU A 59 -17.78 -5.37 -11.78
N GLY A 60 -17.70 -4.12 -12.23
CA GLY A 60 -18.80 -3.38 -12.84
C GLY A 60 -20.06 -3.37 -11.97
N ALA A 61 -21.19 -3.72 -12.54
CA ALA A 61 -22.49 -3.70 -11.88
C ALA A 61 -22.64 -4.68 -10.68
N GLN A 62 -21.68 -5.57 -10.43
CA GLN A 62 -21.70 -6.48 -9.29
C GLN A 62 -21.37 -5.77 -7.97
N VAL A 63 -20.77 -4.59 -8.02
CA VAL A 63 -20.31 -3.84 -6.85
C VAL A 63 -20.78 -2.39 -6.90
N HIS A 64 -20.84 -1.77 -5.73
CA HIS A 64 -20.98 -0.32 -5.55
C HIS A 64 -20.01 0.14 -4.49
N THR A 65 -18.99 0.93 -4.87
CA THR A 65 -17.96 1.39 -3.94
C THR A 65 -18.24 2.80 -3.43
N THR A 66 -17.97 3.03 -2.15
CA THR A 66 -18.02 4.33 -1.48
C THR A 66 -16.66 4.61 -0.85
N ALA A 67 -16.08 5.78 -1.13
CA ALA A 67 -14.86 6.23 -0.47
C ALA A 67 -15.17 7.43 0.44
N VAL A 68 -14.63 7.41 1.66
CA VAL A 68 -14.67 8.54 2.61
C VAL A 68 -13.25 9.01 2.84
N GLU A 69 -13.00 10.27 2.51
CA GLU A 69 -11.65 10.86 2.53
C GLU A 69 -11.39 11.69 3.78
N ASN A 70 -10.12 11.93 4.05
CA ASN A 70 -9.64 12.82 5.11
C ASN A 70 -10.20 12.46 6.49
N VAL A 71 -10.19 11.16 6.81
CA VAL A 71 -10.65 10.64 8.08
C VAL A 71 -9.44 10.48 9.01
N PRO A 72 -9.34 11.25 10.10
CA PRO A 72 -8.27 11.07 11.08
C PRO A 72 -8.28 9.70 11.74
N GLU A 73 -7.10 9.18 12.10
CA GLU A 73 -6.99 7.96 12.88
C GLU A 73 -7.63 8.15 14.28
N GLY A 74 -8.09 7.04 14.87
CA GLY A 74 -8.70 7.06 16.20
C GLY A 74 -10.23 7.10 16.19
N PRO A 75 -10.90 7.96 17.01
CA PRO A 75 -12.36 7.96 17.16
C PRO A 75 -13.12 8.27 15.88
N ASP A 76 -12.62 9.17 15.04
CA ASP A 76 -13.26 9.51 13.77
C ASP A 76 -13.25 8.31 12.80
N ALA A 77 -12.14 7.57 12.75
CA ALA A 77 -12.07 6.35 11.96
C ALA A 77 -13.11 5.32 12.42
N GLU A 78 -13.25 5.11 13.73
CA GLU A 78 -14.25 4.21 14.29
C GLU A 78 -15.67 4.61 13.90
N ARG A 79 -15.99 5.91 14.02
CA ARG A 79 -17.30 6.43 13.62
C ARG A 79 -17.58 6.19 12.15
N VAL A 80 -16.67 6.56 11.25
CA VAL A 80 -16.86 6.40 9.79
C VAL A 80 -16.97 4.92 9.38
N ILE A 81 -16.13 4.04 9.94
CA ILE A 81 -16.20 2.60 9.67
C ILE A 81 -17.57 2.04 10.12
N ARG A 82 -18.05 2.46 11.28
CA ARG A 82 -19.37 2.10 11.83
C ARG A 82 -20.51 2.58 10.93
N ASP A 83 -20.46 3.84 10.50
CA ASP A 83 -21.47 4.44 9.63
C ASP A 83 -21.57 3.68 8.29
N LEU A 84 -20.45 3.30 7.69
CA LEU A 84 -20.43 2.48 6.48
C LEU A 84 -21.07 1.10 6.71
N ALA A 85 -20.76 0.43 7.82
CA ALA A 85 -21.35 -0.85 8.18
C ALA A 85 -22.87 -0.74 8.38
N GLN A 86 -23.35 0.31 9.06
CA GLN A 86 -24.78 0.60 9.27
C GLN A 86 -25.51 0.91 7.96
N GLN A 87 -24.84 1.54 6.98
CA GLN A 87 -25.38 1.80 5.64
C GLN A 87 -25.42 0.56 4.74
N GLY A 88 -25.04 -0.61 5.28
CA GLY A 88 -25.15 -1.91 4.62
C GLY A 88 -23.96 -2.27 3.74
N HIS A 89 -22.80 -1.61 3.91
CA HIS A 89 -21.56 -2.07 3.28
C HIS A 89 -21.17 -3.42 3.88
N LYS A 90 -20.88 -4.41 3.03
CA LYS A 90 -20.56 -5.78 3.43
C LYS A 90 -19.07 -6.11 3.36
N LEU A 91 -18.28 -5.24 2.75
CA LEU A 91 -16.83 -5.29 2.72
C LEU A 91 -16.31 -3.86 2.94
N ILE A 92 -15.40 -3.67 3.89
CA ILE A 92 -14.85 -2.36 4.21
C ILE A 92 -13.32 -2.45 4.28
N PHE A 93 -12.65 -1.67 3.44
CA PHE A 93 -11.20 -1.51 3.44
C PHE A 93 -10.79 -0.30 4.26
N THR A 94 -9.81 -0.48 5.14
CA THR A 94 -9.32 0.55 6.07
C THR A 94 -7.81 0.73 5.94
N PRO A 95 -7.34 1.44 4.87
CA PRO A 95 -5.92 1.55 4.53
C PRO A 95 -5.20 2.62 5.35
N SER A 96 -5.00 2.38 6.64
CA SER A 96 -4.05 3.09 7.50
C SER A 96 -3.70 2.26 8.73
N PHE A 97 -2.47 2.40 9.23
CA PHE A 97 -1.99 1.67 10.41
C PHE A 97 -2.86 1.93 11.65
N GLY A 98 -3.19 3.19 11.93
CA GLY A 98 -4.01 3.56 13.08
C GLY A 98 -5.49 3.20 12.95
N TYR A 99 -5.93 2.65 11.81
CA TYR A 99 -7.29 2.17 11.65
C TYR A 99 -7.51 0.74 12.17
N MET A 100 -6.45 0.00 12.48
CA MET A 100 -6.57 -1.39 12.92
C MET A 100 -7.45 -1.55 14.16
N GLU A 101 -7.15 -0.83 15.24
CA GLU A 101 -7.92 -0.93 16.49
C GLU A 101 -9.37 -0.43 16.34
N PRO A 102 -9.65 0.72 15.68
CA PRO A 102 -11.02 1.11 15.31
C PRO A 102 -11.76 0.03 14.53
N THR A 103 -11.12 -0.56 13.51
CA THR A 103 -11.71 -1.63 12.70
C THR A 103 -12.08 -2.85 13.54
N LEU A 104 -11.19 -3.29 14.43
CA LEU A 104 -11.44 -4.43 15.33
C LEU A 104 -12.59 -4.16 16.31
N ARG A 105 -12.73 -2.92 16.80
CA ARG A 105 -13.87 -2.56 17.68
C ARG A 105 -15.19 -2.61 16.93
N VAL A 106 -15.26 -2.00 15.74
CA VAL A 106 -16.49 -2.02 14.93
C VAL A 106 -16.84 -3.44 14.47
N ALA A 107 -15.85 -4.24 14.10
CA ALA A 107 -16.07 -5.62 13.61
C ALA A 107 -16.81 -6.52 14.61
N ARG A 108 -16.66 -6.29 15.92
CA ARG A 108 -17.39 -7.03 16.97
C ARG A 108 -18.90 -6.81 16.90
N ASP A 109 -19.30 -5.58 16.53
CA ASP A 109 -20.72 -5.19 16.49
C ASP A 109 -21.38 -5.56 15.16
N PHE A 110 -20.59 -5.88 14.12
CA PHE A 110 -21.03 -6.19 12.76
C PHE A 110 -20.45 -7.52 12.25
N PRO A 111 -20.81 -8.68 12.81
CA PRO A 111 -20.21 -9.98 12.48
C PRO A 111 -20.39 -10.39 11.01
N ASP A 112 -21.43 -9.90 10.35
CA ASP A 112 -21.74 -10.21 8.95
C ASP A 112 -20.99 -9.32 7.94
N VAL A 113 -20.33 -8.25 8.41
CA VAL A 113 -19.50 -7.38 7.59
C VAL A 113 -18.06 -7.90 7.59
N LYS A 114 -17.41 -7.88 6.43
CA LYS A 114 -16.00 -8.25 6.26
C LYS A 114 -15.15 -6.99 6.25
N PHE A 115 -14.06 -7.02 6.98
CA PHE A 115 -13.14 -5.89 7.11
C PHE A 115 -11.74 -6.29 6.64
N GLU A 116 -11.11 -5.41 5.89
CA GLU A 116 -9.74 -5.54 5.40
C GLU A 116 -8.88 -4.41 6.00
N SER A 117 -8.20 -4.72 7.08
CA SER A 117 -7.28 -3.76 7.73
C SER A 117 -5.95 -3.77 6.99
N ILE A 118 -5.72 -2.74 6.17
CA ILE A 118 -4.47 -2.60 5.42
C ILE A 118 -3.41 -2.00 6.34
N THR A 119 -2.22 -2.58 6.34
CA THR A 119 -1.12 -2.37 7.29
C THR A 119 -1.38 -2.86 8.73
N GLY A 120 -2.55 -3.46 8.97
CA GLY A 120 -2.84 -4.11 10.25
C GLY A 120 -2.11 -5.44 10.40
N TYR A 121 -2.02 -5.91 11.65
CA TYR A 121 -1.38 -7.18 12.00
C TYR A 121 -2.22 -8.07 12.96
N LYS A 122 -3.41 -7.61 13.34
CA LYS A 122 -4.36 -8.38 14.17
C LYS A 122 -5.58 -8.76 13.32
N THR A 123 -5.92 -10.04 13.31
CA THR A 123 -7.11 -10.58 12.66
C THR A 123 -8.24 -10.87 13.65
N ALA A 124 -9.47 -11.01 13.15
CA ALA A 124 -10.62 -11.53 13.86
C ALA A 124 -11.46 -12.39 12.90
N LEU A 125 -12.56 -13.00 13.36
CA LEU A 125 -13.40 -13.87 12.52
C LEU A 125 -13.89 -13.20 11.22
N ASN A 126 -14.04 -11.89 11.25
CA ASN A 126 -14.47 -11.06 10.11
C ASN A 126 -13.51 -9.94 9.77
N VAL A 127 -12.27 -9.98 10.29
CA VAL A 127 -11.19 -9.01 10.00
C VAL A 127 -10.00 -9.75 9.42
N ALA A 128 -9.66 -9.45 8.19
CA ALA A 128 -8.40 -9.82 7.55
C ALA A 128 -7.40 -8.67 7.60
N THR A 129 -6.12 -8.98 7.43
CA THR A 129 -5.06 -7.97 7.29
C THR A 129 -4.28 -8.18 6.02
N ALA A 130 -3.84 -7.07 5.43
CA ALA A 130 -2.90 -7.10 4.31
C ALA A 130 -1.86 -6.00 4.48
N ASN A 131 -0.63 -6.33 4.12
CA ASN A 131 0.45 -5.37 4.04
C ASN A 131 1.37 -5.73 2.87
N ALA A 132 2.19 -4.78 2.44
CA ALA A 132 3.20 -5.03 1.43
C ALA A 132 4.61 -5.02 2.05
N ARG A 133 5.52 -5.80 1.47
CA ARG A 133 6.94 -5.81 1.83
C ARG A 133 7.64 -4.59 1.21
N TYR A 134 7.19 -3.38 1.58
CA TYR A 134 7.71 -2.12 1.03
C TYR A 134 9.23 -2.03 1.13
N TYR A 135 9.82 -2.65 2.17
CA TYR A 135 11.26 -2.68 2.39
C TYR A 135 12.03 -3.30 1.22
N GLU A 136 11.43 -4.22 0.44
CA GLU A 136 12.07 -4.77 -0.75
C GLU A 136 12.30 -3.68 -1.81
N GLY A 137 11.27 -2.86 -2.07
CA GLY A 137 11.39 -1.71 -2.96
C GLY A 137 12.31 -0.63 -2.41
N ARG A 138 12.32 -0.42 -1.08
CA ARG A 138 13.21 0.54 -0.43
C ARG A 138 14.68 0.16 -0.55
N TYR A 139 15.01 -1.12 -0.41
CA TYR A 139 16.36 -1.61 -0.65
C TYR A 139 16.83 -1.32 -2.08
N LEU A 140 15.99 -1.61 -3.06
CA LEU A 140 16.27 -1.34 -4.47
C LEU A 140 16.45 0.16 -4.75
N ALA A 141 15.59 0.99 -4.17
CA ALA A 141 15.72 2.45 -4.26
C ALA A 141 16.99 2.94 -3.56
N GLY A 142 17.39 2.29 -2.46
CA GLY A 142 18.68 2.55 -1.80
C GLY A 142 19.87 2.30 -2.70
N ILE A 143 19.89 1.21 -3.47
CA ILE A 143 20.92 0.95 -4.48
C ILE A 143 20.98 2.10 -5.49
N ALA A 144 19.84 2.51 -6.05
CA ALA A 144 19.81 3.64 -6.98
C ALA A 144 20.33 4.94 -6.32
N ALA A 145 19.91 5.24 -5.10
CA ALA A 145 20.34 6.40 -4.34
C ALA A 145 21.86 6.38 -4.07
N GLY A 146 22.42 5.23 -3.67
CA GLY A 146 23.86 5.06 -3.43
C GLY A 146 24.71 5.25 -4.69
N ARG A 147 24.18 4.89 -5.88
CA ARG A 147 24.84 5.15 -7.16
C ARG A 147 24.74 6.60 -7.62
N MET A 148 23.76 7.34 -7.13
CA MET A 148 23.47 8.71 -7.58
C MET A 148 23.97 9.79 -6.62
N THR A 149 24.18 9.49 -5.34
CA THR A 149 24.71 10.44 -4.37
C THR A 149 26.15 10.83 -4.67
N ARG A 150 26.50 12.08 -4.37
CA ARG A 150 27.87 12.62 -4.46
C ARG A 150 28.44 12.97 -3.09
N THR A 151 27.55 13.20 -2.11
CA THR A 151 27.94 13.57 -0.74
C THR A 151 27.97 12.37 0.19
N HIS A 152 27.60 11.17 -0.29
CA HIS A 152 27.40 9.97 0.52
C HIS A 152 26.33 10.16 1.61
N LEU A 153 25.47 11.18 1.50
CA LEU A 153 24.52 11.57 2.52
C LEU A 153 23.12 11.68 1.93
N ALA A 154 22.23 10.78 2.34
CA ALA A 154 20.81 10.86 2.02
C ALA A 154 20.00 11.41 3.20
N GLY A 155 18.86 12.00 2.88
CA GLY A 155 17.81 12.35 3.83
C GLY A 155 16.64 11.39 3.76
N TYR A 156 15.91 11.26 4.86
CA TYR A 156 14.68 10.47 4.90
C TYR A 156 13.62 11.20 5.76
N VAL A 157 12.55 11.65 5.12
CA VAL A 157 11.39 12.25 5.81
C VAL A 157 10.36 11.15 6.07
N ALA A 158 9.98 10.94 7.33
CA ALA A 158 9.10 9.85 7.72
C ALA A 158 7.94 10.34 8.59
N GLY A 159 6.82 9.62 8.58
CA GLY A 159 5.67 9.92 9.45
C GLY A 159 5.95 9.52 10.90
N PHE A 160 5.80 8.25 11.21
CA PHE A 160 5.94 7.71 12.57
C PHE A 160 7.02 6.63 12.61
N PRO A 161 7.72 6.45 13.76
CA PRO A 161 8.74 5.41 13.93
C PRO A 161 8.13 4.03 14.25
N ILE A 162 7.17 3.58 13.43
CA ILE A 162 6.56 2.25 13.53
C ILE A 162 7.42 1.21 12.79
N PRO A 163 7.27 -0.09 13.09
CA PRO A 163 8.09 -1.15 12.48
C PRO A 163 8.17 -1.08 10.96
N GLU A 164 7.06 -0.87 10.26
CA GLU A 164 7.03 -0.77 8.79
C GLU A 164 7.90 0.37 8.25
N VAL A 165 7.87 1.53 8.92
CA VAL A 165 8.68 2.70 8.53
C VAL A 165 10.16 2.44 8.81
N LEU A 166 10.49 1.84 9.98
CA LEU A 166 11.85 1.45 10.32
C LEU A 166 12.42 0.42 9.35
N GLN A 167 11.61 -0.58 8.93
CA GLN A 167 11.98 -1.50 7.85
C GLN A 167 12.36 -0.76 6.57
N GLY A 168 11.56 0.23 6.18
CA GLY A 168 11.80 1.04 4.98
C GLY A 168 13.10 1.83 5.05
N ILE A 169 13.35 2.52 6.16
CA ILE A 169 14.58 3.30 6.40
C ILE A 169 15.80 2.37 6.40
N ASN A 170 15.73 1.26 7.14
CA ASN A 170 16.81 0.31 7.28
C ASN A 170 17.16 -0.36 5.94
N ALA A 171 16.15 -0.83 5.20
CA ALA A 171 16.37 -1.44 3.89
C ALA A 171 16.95 -0.43 2.88
N PHE A 172 16.47 0.80 2.86
CA PHE A 172 17.02 1.87 2.05
C PHE A 172 18.51 2.11 2.37
N THR A 173 18.85 2.21 3.65
CA THR A 173 20.22 2.41 4.10
C THR A 173 21.12 1.22 3.73
N LEU A 174 20.65 -0.01 3.95
CA LEU A 174 21.39 -1.22 3.56
C LEU A 174 21.58 -1.30 2.05
N GLY A 175 20.55 -0.92 1.27
CA GLY A 175 20.65 -0.83 -0.18
C GLY A 175 21.70 0.19 -0.64
N MET A 176 21.71 1.40 -0.07
CA MET A 176 22.75 2.41 -0.35
C MET A 176 24.14 1.87 -0.02
N ARG A 177 24.30 1.34 1.18
CA ARG A 177 25.60 0.86 1.68
C ARG A 177 26.12 -0.39 0.96
N SER A 178 25.26 -1.13 0.28
CA SER A 178 25.67 -2.26 -0.56
C SER A 178 26.48 -1.84 -1.78
N VAL A 179 26.37 -0.58 -2.22
CA VAL A 179 27.06 -0.02 -3.39
C VAL A 179 27.91 1.20 -3.05
N ASP A 180 27.72 1.80 -1.87
CA ASP A 180 28.47 2.91 -1.30
C ASP A 180 28.62 2.68 0.22
N PRO A 181 29.68 2.00 0.68
CA PRO A 181 29.85 1.65 2.10
C PRO A 181 29.95 2.86 3.05
N GLN A 182 30.26 4.05 2.54
CA GLN A 182 30.36 5.28 3.33
C GLN A 182 29.00 5.97 3.50
N ALA A 183 27.98 5.55 2.75
CA ALA A 183 26.67 6.18 2.76
C ALA A 183 26.05 6.25 4.16
N GLN A 184 25.45 7.41 4.44
CA GLN A 184 24.71 7.71 5.66
C GLN A 184 23.33 8.25 5.32
N VAL A 185 22.37 8.04 6.23
CA VAL A 185 20.99 8.49 6.08
C VAL A 185 20.56 9.29 7.30
N LYS A 186 20.21 10.56 7.12
CA LYS A 186 19.61 11.42 8.16
C LYS A 186 18.10 11.30 8.15
N VAL A 187 17.49 10.97 9.29
CA VAL A 187 16.05 10.74 9.39
C VAL A 187 15.39 11.86 10.19
N VAL A 188 14.23 12.35 9.69
CA VAL A 188 13.33 13.27 10.38
C VAL A 188 11.95 12.64 10.45
N PHE A 189 11.41 12.48 11.68
CA PHE A 189 10.06 12.02 11.91
C PHE A 189 9.13 13.21 12.15
N LEU A 190 7.99 13.26 11.44
CA LEU A 190 7.04 14.36 11.49
C LEU A 190 5.92 14.14 12.53
N GLY A 191 5.63 12.88 12.89
CA GLY A 191 4.47 12.51 13.70
C GLY A 191 3.13 12.62 12.96
N GLU A 192 3.17 12.68 11.63
CA GLU A 192 2.00 12.80 10.75
C GLU A 192 2.22 12.02 9.46
N TRP A 193 1.14 11.48 8.86
CA TRP A 193 1.23 10.79 7.56
C TRP A 193 1.16 11.74 6.37
N PHE A 194 0.45 12.87 6.53
CA PHE A 194 0.21 13.82 5.45
C PHE A 194 0.17 15.25 5.99
N ASN A 195 1.21 16.01 5.71
CA ASN A 195 1.28 17.44 6.01
C ASN A 195 2.28 18.11 5.04
N PRO A 196 1.82 18.51 3.83
CA PRO A 196 2.70 19.03 2.78
C PRO A 196 3.64 20.16 3.24
N PRO A 197 3.21 21.17 4.02
CA PRO A 197 4.10 22.20 4.53
C PRO A 197 5.24 21.62 5.39
N ARG A 198 4.93 20.76 6.38
CA ARG A 198 5.95 20.16 7.26
C ARG A 198 6.86 19.18 6.54
N GLU A 199 6.34 18.44 5.56
CA GLU A 199 7.12 17.55 4.69
C GLU A 199 8.16 18.38 3.89
N ARG A 200 7.73 19.51 3.34
CA ARG A 200 8.60 20.45 2.62
C ARG A 200 9.67 21.03 3.54
N ASP A 201 9.29 21.54 4.71
CA ASP A 201 10.21 22.15 5.66
C ASP A 201 11.29 21.16 6.12
N ALA A 202 10.91 19.91 6.39
CA ALA A 202 11.84 18.84 6.74
C ALA A 202 12.82 18.54 5.59
N ALA A 203 12.32 18.46 4.36
CA ALA A 203 13.18 18.27 3.18
C ALA A 203 14.18 19.43 3.01
N MET A 204 13.71 20.67 3.16
CA MET A 204 14.57 21.85 3.06
C MET A 204 15.63 21.90 4.16
N ALA A 205 15.27 21.52 5.39
CA ALA A 205 16.22 21.43 6.51
C ALA A 205 17.30 20.35 6.26
N LEU A 206 16.94 19.22 5.66
CA LEU A 206 17.90 18.19 5.27
C LEU A 206 18.82 18.66 4.14
N PHE A 207 18.30 19.34 3.11
CA PHE A 207 19.13 19.90 2.02
C PHE A 207 20.13 20.94 2.52
N ASN A 208 19.77 21.73 3.53
CA ASN A 208 20.69 22.68 4.16
C ASN A 208 21.81 21.99 4.96
N GLN A 209 21.73 20.68 5.20
CA GLN A 209 22.74 19.84 5.82
C GLN A 209 23.50 18.97 4.81
N GLU A 210 23.62 19.44 3.57
CA GLU A 210 24.38 18.82 2.47
C GLU A 210 23.80 17.48 1.95
N VAL A 211 22.57 17.14 2.33
CA VAL A 211 21.86 16.02 1.72
C VAL A 211 21.66 16.29 0.23
N ASP A 212 22.06 15.38 -0.65
CA ASP A 212 21.90 15.51 -2.09
C ASP A 212 20.88 14.52 -2.68
N VAL A 213 20.53 13.48 -1.94
CA VAL A 213 19.47 12.51 -2.26
C VAL A 213 18.47 12.45 -1.10
N ILE A 214 17.20 12.47 -1.37
CA ILE A 214 16.15 12.36 -0.34
C ILE A 214 15.16 11.24 -0.66
N ALA A 215 14.77 10.50 0.37
CA ALA A 215 13.63 9.57 0.35
C ALA A 215 12.59 10.02 1.39
N PHE A 216 11.40 9.47 1.32
CA PHE A 216 10.35 9.82 2.28
C PHE A 216 9.34 8.67 2.47
N HIS A 217 8.63 8.69 3.60
CA HIS A 217 7.53 7.81 3.94
C HIS A 217 6.39 8.65 4.53
N THR A 218 5.91 9.57 3.70
CA THR A 218 4.78 10.47 3.93
C THR A 218 3.90 10.49 2.68
N GLY A 219 2.74 11.12 2.75
CA GLY A 219 1.69 10.93 1.76
C GLY A 219 1.61 11.97 0.65
N SER A 220 2.42 13.06 0.68
CA SER A 220 2.32 14.14 -0.29
C SER A 220 3.45 14.16 -1.32
N THR A 221 3.36 15.08 -2.28
CA THR A 221 4.41 15.33 -3.27
C THR A 221 5.44 16.37 -2.81
N ALA A 222 5.29 16.93 -1.60
CA ALA A 222 6.05 18.09 -1.15
C ALA A 222 7.56 17.86 -1.07
N VAL A 223 8.01 16.66 -0.68
CA VAL A 223 9.43 16.30 -0.65
C VAL A 223 10.00 16.26 -2.07
N MET A 224 9.25 15.73 -3.04
CA MET A 224 9.68 15.67 -4.43
C MET A 224 9.79 17.06 -5.05
N THR A 225 8.80 17.93 -4.84
CA THR A 225 8.83 19.31 -5.34
C THR A 225 9.94 20.11 -4.70
N ALA A 226 10.20 19.96 -3.40
CA ALA A 226 11.33 20.58 -2.72
C ALA A 226 12.69 20.13 -3.31
N ALA A 227 12.83 18.84 -3.62
CA ALA A 227 14.03 18.32 -4.28
C ALA A 227 14.22 18.93 -5.69
N GLN A 228 13.14 19.01 -6.47
CA GLN A 228 13.15 19.63 -7.80
C GLN A 228 13.59 21.10 -7.74
N GLU A 229 13.02 21.88 -6.82
CA GLU A 229 13.35 23.29 -6.63
C GLU A 229 14.81 23.53 -6.21
N ARG A 230 15.36 22.60 -5.42
CA ARG A 230 16.76 22.68 -4.92
C ARG A 230 17.77 22.03 -5.87
N GLY A 231 17.33 21.49 -7.01
CA GLY A 231 18.19 20.75 -7.94
C GLY A 231 18.83 19.51 -7.28
N ARG A 232 18.12 18.92 -6.31
CA ARG A 232 18.53 17.69 -5.60
C ARG A 232 17.80 16.49 -6.17
N MET A 233 18.25 15.27 -5.83
CA MET A 233 17.65 14.04 -6.29
C MET A 233 16.69 13.48 -5.23
N ALA A 234 15.63 12.79 -5.67
CA ALA A 234 14.64 12.21 -4.77
C ALA A 234 14.17 10.84 -5.24
N VAL A 235 13.86 9.96 -4.27
CA VAL A 235 13.18 8.69 -4.49
C VAL A 235 11.69 8.90 -4.29
N ALA A 236 10.90 8.72 -5.35
CA ALA A 236 9.45 8.78 -5.26
C ALA A 236 8.89 7.56 -4.50
N TYR A 237 7.86 7.80 -3.72
CA TYR A 237 7.21 6.74 -2.94
C TYR A 237 5.71 6.74 -3.15
N HIS A 238 5.14 5.53 -3.10
CA HIS A 238 3.75 5.20 -3.39
C HIS A 238 3.42 5.28 -4.88
N SER A 239 3.77 6.40 -5.55
CA SER A 239 3.44 6.69 -6.94
C SER A 239 4.65 7.15 -7.73
N ASP A 240 4.59 7.05 -9.07
CA ASP A 240 5.45 7.82 -9.96
C ASP A 240 5.14 9.31 -9.79
N MET A 241 6.18 10.11 -9.53
CA MET A 241 6.05 11.54 -9.28
C MET A 241 6.86 12.40 -10.27
N ARG A 242 7.26 11.85 -11.44
CA ARG A 242 7.97 12.60 -12.50
C ARG A 242 7.18 13.82 -12.97
N ARG A 243 5.86 13.79 -12.89
CA ARG A 243 5.01 14.94 -13.21
C ARG A 243 5.28 16.14 -12.30
N PHE A 244 5.66 15.89 -11.03
CA PHE A 244 5.91 16.92 -10.01
C PHE A 244 7.39 17.26 -9.88
N ALA A 245 8.25 16.32 -10.22
CA ALA A 245 9.69 16.43 -10.07
C ALA A 245 10.41 15.73 -11.25
N PRO A 246 10.27 16.27 -12.49
CA PRO A 246 10.74 15.60 -13.71
C PRO A 246 12.24 15.36 -13.72
N ASP A 247 13.03 16.27 -13.12
CA ASP A 247 14.49 16.19 -13.07
C ASP A 247 15.04 15.61 -11.76
N ALA A 248 14.24 15.61 -10.69
CA ALA A 248 14.70 15.18 -9.37
C ALA A 248 14.47 13.69 -9.13
N GLN A 249 13.45 13.07 -9.74
CA GLN A 249 13.16 11.67 -9.49
C GLN A 249 14.31 10.78 -9.93
N ILE A 250 14.80 9.93 -9.01
CA ILE A 250 15.70 8.82 -9.31
C ILE A 250 14.87 7.63 -9.79
N VAL A 251 13.97 7.14 -8.94
CA VAL A 251 13.17 5.95 -9.14
C VAL A 251 11.89 6.07 -8.31
N ALA A 252 10.83 5.39 -8.70
CA ALA A 252 9.63 5.26 -7.87
C ALA A 252 9.55 3.86 -7.26
N VAL A 253 9.18 3.80 -5.98
CA VAL A 253 8.73 2.58 -5.29
C VAL A 253 7.21 2.68 -5.19
N THR A 254 6.51 1.84 -5.95
CA THR A 254 5.05 1.84 -6.01
C THR A 254 4.49 0.56 -5.40
N HIS A 255 3.25 0.61 -4.92
CA HIS A 255 2.52 -0.55 -4.44
C HIS A 255 1.16 -0.65 -5.13
N LEU A 256 0.73 -1.88 -5.40
CA LEU A 256 -0.40 -2.17 -6.27
C LEU A 256 -1.47 -2.95 -5.49
N TRP A 257 -2.67 -2.38 -5.37
CA TRP A 257 -3.77 -2.92 -4.57
C TRP A 257 -4.94 -3.45 -5.38
N GLY A 258 -5.02 -3.15 -6.68
CA GLY A 258 -6.16 -3.48 -7.53
C GLY A 258 -6.50 -4.96 -7.54
N ASP A 259 -5.50 -5.83 -7.78
CA ASP A 259 -5.68 -7.27 -7.81
C ASP A 259 -6.09 -7.83 -6.44
N TYR A 260 -5.48 -7.31 -5.36
CA TYR A 260 -5.84 -7.69 -4.00
C TYR A 260 -7.30 -7.34 -3.69
N TYR A 261 -7.69 -6.10 -3.90
CA TYR A 261 -9.05 -5.62 -3.63
C TYR A 261 -10.09 -6.36 -4.46
N THR A 262 -9.81 -6.55 -5.76
CA THR A 262 -10.71 -7.28 -6.67
C THR A 262 -10.90 -8.72 -6.22
N ARG A 263 -9.82 -9.40 -5.83
CA ARG A 263 -9.88 -10.78 -5.31
C ARG A 263 -10.72 -10.85 -4.04
N ARG A 264 -10.48 -9.97 -3.06
CA ARG A 264 -11.23 -9.96 -1.80
C ARG A 264 -12.72 -9.70 -2.01
N ALA A 265 -13.08 -8.79 -2.92
CA ALA A 265 -14.47 -8.54 -3.31
C ALA A 265 -15.11 -9.76 -3.97
N ARG A 266 -14.41 -10.47 -4.87
CA ARG A 266 -14.88 -11.72 -5.47
C ARG A 266 -15.12 -12.81 -4.43
N GLU A 267 -14.24 -12.94 -3.44
CA GLU A 267 -14.40 -13.90 -2.34
C GLU A 267 -15.64 -13.61 -1.51
N VAL A 268 -15.99 -12.33 -1.27
CA VAL A 268 -17.24 -11.95 -0.59
C VAL A 268 -18.45 -12.29 -1.46
N LEU A 269 -18.42 -11.94 -2.75
CA LEU A 269 -19.50 -12.27 -3.70
C LEU A 269 -19.75 -13.78 -3.80
N ALA A 270 -18.69 -14.58 -3.74
CA ALA A 270 -18.77 -16.04 -3.80
C ALA A 270 -19.05 -16.70 -2.43
N GLY A 271 -19.15 -15.95 -1.34
CA GLY A 271 -19.30 -16.50 0.02
C GLY A 271 -18.08 -17.29 0.53
N SER A 272 -16.93 -17.16 -0.11
CA SER A 272 -15.70 -17.90 0.20
C SER A 272 -14.66 -17.07 0.99
N TRP A 273 -14.98 -15.83 1.31
CA TRP A 273 -14.08 -14.95 2.06
C TRP A 273 -13.73 -15.55 3.43
N LYS A 274 -12.44 -15.49 3.76
CA LYS A 274 -11.90 -15.89 5.07
C LYS A 274 -10.94 -14.83 5.58
N PRO A 275 -10.80 -14.67 6.91
CA PRO A 275 -9.77 -13.81 7.47
C PRO A 275 -8.39 -14.40 7.17
N THR A 276 -7.56 -13.61 6.50
CA THR A 276 -6.19 -13.98 6.12
C THR A 276 -5.23 -12.90 6.55
N GLN A 277 -3.96 -13.25 6.67
CA GLN A 277 -2.86 -12.29 6.78
C GLN A 277 -2.05 -12.36 5.49
N VAL A 278 -2.03 -11.28 4.73
CA VAL A 278 -1.26 -11.19 3.49
C VAL A 278 -0.11 -10.20 3.68
N TRP A 279 1.10 -10.62 3.33
CA TRP A 279 2.28 -9.76 3.30
C TRP A 279 3.07 -10.04 2.04
N GLY A 280 2.64 -9.42 0.94
CA GLY A 280 3.22 -9.64 -0.38
C GLY A 280 4.27 -8.60 -0.74
N GLY A 281 5.23 -8.99 -1.55
CA GLY A 281 6.33 -8.14 -1.98
C GLY A 281 6.44 -8.00 -3.50
N VAL A 282 7.67 -7.91 -3.97
CA VAL A 282 8.00 -7.84 -5.41
C VAL A 282 7.58 -9.11 -6.13
N ARG A 283 7.77 -10.28 -5.49
CA ARG A 283 7.38 -11.58 -6.07
C ARG A 283 5.88 -11.68 -6.34
N GLU A 284 5.06 -11.20 -5.41
CA GLU A 284 3.60 -11.23 -5.48
C GLU A 284 3.03 -10.07 -6.32
N GLY A 285 3.88 -9.18 -6.86
CA GLY A 285 3.46 -8.01 -7.63
C GLY A 285 2.83 -6.89 -6.80
N MET A 286 2.90 -6.97 -5.46
CA MET A 286 2.37 -5.91 -4.59
C MET A 286 3.31 -4.72 -4.46
N VAL A 287 4.60 -4.90 -4.70
CA VAL A 287 5.62 -3.83 -4.73
C VAL A 287 6.34 -3.85 -6.07
N ARG A 288 6.50 -2.70 -6.66
CA ARG A 288 7.25 -2.50 -7.92
C ARG A 288 8.23 -1.36 -7.76
N VAL A 289 9.42 -1.52 -8.38
CA VAL A 289 10.40 -0.44 -8.53
C VAL A 289 10.59 -0.18 -10.02
N GLY A 290 10.49 1.08 -10.40
CA GLY A 290 10.57 1.51 -11.79
C GLY A 290 10.41 3.02 -11.94
N ASP A 291 9.91 3.44 -13.11
CA ASP A 291 9.63 4.85 -13.39
C ASP A 291 10.86 5.74 -13.12
N PHE A 292 12.01 5.29 -13.64
CA PHE A 292 13.29 5.98 -13.47
C PHE A 292 13.24 7.37 -14.12
N GLY A 293 13.83 8.33 -13.43
CA GLY A 293 14.01 9.68 -13.95
C GLY A 293 15.02 9.75 -15.07
N PRO A 294 15.02 10.85 -15.86
CA PRO A 294 15.85 10.99 -17.06
C PRO A 294 17.36 11.06 -16.77
N LYS A 295 17.73 11.52 -15.57
CA LYS A 295 19.14 11.66 -15.16
C LYS A 295 19.78 10.36 -14.66
N VAL A 296 19.00 9.28 -14.52
CA VAL A 296 19.52 8.00 -14.03
C VAL A 296 20.22 7.24 -15.17
N PRO A 297 21.51 6.90 -15.04
CA PRO A 297 22.24 6.16 -16.05
C PRO A 297 21.63 4.78 -16.33
N ALA A 298 21.75 4.31 -17.58
CA ALA A 298 21.23 2.98 -17.97
C ALA A 298 21.80 1.87 -17.07
N ALA A 299 23.09 1.90 -16.78
CA ALA A 299 23.73 0.90 -15.92
C ALA A 299 23.10 0.82 -14.51
N VAL A 300 22.69 1.94 -13.94
CA VAL A 300 22.01 1.97 -12.63
C VAL A 300 20.61 1.38 -12.74
N ARG A 301 19.88 1.71 -13.80
CA ARG A 301 18.53 1.12 -14.07
C ARG A 301 18.64 -0.39 -14.21
N ASP A 302 19.59 -0.87 -15.01
CA ASP A 302 19.80 -2.30 -15.26
C ASP A 302 20.18 -3.04 -13.98
N GLU A 303 21.07 -2.47 -13.15
CA GLU A 303 21.44 -3.03 -11.85
C GLU A 303 20.22 -3.18 -10.94
N VAL A 304 19.44 -2.11 -10.78
CA VAL A 304 18.23 -2.12 -9.92
C VAL A 304 17.21 -3.16 -10.41
N LEU A 305 16.97 -3.22 -11.72
CA LEU A 305 16.03 -4.19 -12.30
C LEU A 305 16.54 -5.64 -12.17
N ALA A 306 17.84 -5.87 -12.28
CA ALA A 306 18.45 -7.17 -12.02
C ALA A 306 18.27 -7.59 -10.56
N ARG A 307 18.53 -6.70 -9.61
CA ARG A 307 18.32 -6.95 -8.18
C ARG A 307 16.84 -7.15 -7.83
N GLN A 308 15.93 -6.46 -8.50
CA GLN A 308 14.50 -6.71 -8.36
C GLN A 308 14.13 -8.15 -8.77
N LYS A 309 14.69 -8.65 -9.88
CA LYS A 309 14.53 -10.05 -10.30
C LYS A 309 15.13 -11.02 -9.28
N ASP A 310 16.26 -10.68 -8.66
CA ASP A 310 16.88 -11.50 -7.62
C ASP A 310 16.00 -11.59 -6.37
N ILE A 311 15.38 -10.48 -5.94
CA ILE A 311 14.41 -10.47 -4.83
C ILE A 311 13.19 -11.32 -5.20
N ALA A 312 12.60 -11.14 -6.38
CA ALA A 312 11.45 -11.91 -6.83
C ALA A 312 11.73 -13.41 -6.87
N ALA A 313 12.95 -13.80 -7.23
CA ALA A 313 13.41 -15.18 -7.26
C ALA A 313 13.88 -15.73 -5.90
N GLY A 314 13.93 -14.88 -4.84
CA GLY A 314 14.40 -15.25 -3.50
C GLY A 314 15.91 -15.42 -3.37
N ARG A 315 16.70 -15.03 -4.39
CA ARG A 315 18.17 -15.08 -4.36
C ARG A 315 18.77 -13.93 -3.55
N LEU A 316 18.08 -12.80 -3.47
CA LEU A 316 18.45 -11.64 -2.67
C LEU A 316 17.35 -11.37 -1.63
N HIS A 317 17.75 -11.12 -0.40
CA HIS A 317 16.86 -10.64 0.64
C HIS A 317 17.47 -9.42 1.32
N PRO A 318 16.74 -8.28 1.42
CA PRO A 318 17.28 -7.02 1.96
C PRO A 318 17.90 -7.13 3.36
N PHE A 319 17.30 -7.96 4.22
CA PHE A 319 17.78 -8.17 5.58
C PHE A 319 18.58 -9.48 5.71
N THR A 320 19.61 -9.64 4.89
CA THR A 320 20.63 -10.69 5.03
C THR A 320 21.89 -10.07 5.62
N GLY A 321 22.39 -10.64 6.72
CA GLY A 321 23.58 -10.16 7.44
C GLY A 321 24.91 -10.28 6.66
N PRO A 322 25.93 -9.59 7.15
CA PRO A 322 26.02 -9.00 8.49
C PRO A 322 25.22 -7.69 8.63
N ILE A 323 24.41 -7.59 9.68
CA ILE A 323 23.69 -6.36 10.01
C ILE A 323 24.03 -5.96 11.45
N VAL A 324 24.34 -4.70 11.63
CA VAL A 324 24.62 -4.07 12.93
C VAL A 324 23.67 -2.87 13.05
N ASP A 325 23.14 -2.63 14.24
CA ASP A 325 22.35 -1.43 14.48
C ASP A 325 23.22 -0.15 14.64
N ASN A 326 22.59 0.99 14.70
CA ASN A 326 23.31 2.27 14.82
C ASN A 326 23.87 2.54 16.24
N GLU A 327 23.66 1.63 17.19
CA GLU A 327 24.28 1.63 18.51
C GLU A 327 25.45 0.62 18.58
N GLY A 328 25.77 -0.07 17.49
CA GLY A 328 26.88 -1.02 17.38
C GLY A 328 26.54 -2.45 17.78
N ARG A 329 25.27 -2.79 18.06
CA ARG A 329 24.83 -4.15 18.43
C ARG A 329 24.63 -5.00 17.18
N GLY A 330 25.08 -6.27 17.23
CA GLY A 330 24.86 -7.23 16.16
C GLY A 330 23.36 -7.59 16.05
N VAL A 331 22.79 -7.48 14.84
CA VAL A 331 21.40 -7.84 14.53
C VAL A 331 21.33 -9.17 13.80
N ALA A 332 22.16 -9.35 12.76
CA ALA A 332 22.25 -10.60 12.01
C ALA A 332 23.72 -10.91 11.67
N ALA A 333 24.15 -12.14 11.88
CA ALA A 333 25.46 -12.62 11.47
C ALA A 333 25.57 -12.71 9.93
N ALA A 334 26.80 -12.79 9.39
CA ALA A 334 27.04 -12.91 7.96
C ALA A 334 26.28 -14.09 7.35
N GLY A 335 25.55 -13.85 6.26
CA GLY A 335 24.73 -14.84 5.57
C GLY A 335 23.40 -15.22 6.25
N VAL A 336 23.15 -14.75 7.48
CA VAL A 336 21.90 -15.02 8.19
C VAL A 336 20.82 -14.04 7.74
N ARG A 337 19.70 -14.57 7.29
CA ARG A 337 18.51 -13.80 6.92
C ARG A 337 17.61 -13.62 8.15
N LEU A 338 17.11 -12.41 8.37
CA LEU A 338 16.07 -12.16 9.37
C LEU A 338 14.77 -12.89 8.99
N THR A 339 14.09 -13.43 10.00
CA THR A 339 12.76 -14.02 9.82
C THR A 339 11.70 -12.94 9.65
N ASP A 340 10.54 -13.31 9.11
CA ASP A 340 9.40 -12.39 8.98
C ASP A 340 8.99 -11.80 10.33
N ASP A 341 8.99 -12.59 11.40
CA ASP A 341 8.66 -12.11 12.76
C ASP A 341 9.66 -11.06 13.25
N GLN A 342 10.97 -11.28 13.02
CA GLN A 342 12.00 -10.30 13.39
C GLN A 342 11.84 -8.99 12.60
N ILE A 343 11.46 -9.08 11.33
CA ILE A 343 11.22 -7.90 10.49
C ILE A 343 9.95 -7.17 10.93
N LEU A 344 8.86 -7.88 11.20
CA LEU A 344 7.60 -7.30 11.66
C LEU A 344 7.70 -6.61 13.04
N GLN A 345 8.64 -7.04 13.87
CA GLN A 345 8.89 -6.48 15.22
C GLN A 345 10.06 -5.48 15.23
N MET A 346 10.53 -5.03 14.07
CA MET A 346 11.70 -4.14 13.96
C MET A 346 11.50 -2.83 14.75
N ASN A 347 12.41 -2.56 15.68
CA ASN A 347 12.36 -1.41 16.60
C ASN A 347 13.71 -0.69 16.73
N TYR A 348 14.61 -0.88 15.76
CA TYR A 348 15.95 -0.31 15.71
C TYR A 348 16.23 0.32 14.35
N LEU A 349 17.29 1.13 14.29
CA LEU A 349 17.87 1.65 13.05
C LEU A 349 19.21 0.96 12.80
N VAL A 350 19.56 0.70 11.53
CA VAL A 350 20.83 0.05 11.18
C VAL A 350 21.99 1.04 11.18
N ALA A 351 23.21 0.52 11.26
CA ALA A 351 24.44 1.32 11.10
C ALA A 351 24.42 2.11 9.78
N GLY A 352 24.80 3.39 9.85
CA GLY A 352 24.69 4.35 8.76
C GLY A 352 23.44 5.24 8.85
N VAL A 353 22.48 4.93 9.70
CA VAL A 353 21.35 5.83 9.99
C VAL A 353 21.70 6.78 11.13
N GLN A 354 21.59 8.09 10.86
CA GLN A 354 21.68 9.15 11.86
C GLN A 354 20.29 9.49 12.37
N GLY A 355 19.97 9.13 13.60
CA GLY A 355 18.68 9.32 14.24
C GLY A 355 18.48 8.33 15.38
N LYS A 356 17.35 8.41 16.05
CA LYS A 356 16.94 7.45 17.07
C LYS A 356 15.59 6.87 16.68
N ALA A 357 15.44 5.56 16.74
CA ALA A 357 14.12 4.97 16.83
C ALA A 357 13.50 5.47 18.14
N ALA A 358 12.26 5.97 18.10
CA ALA A 358 11.57 6.33 19.34
C ALA A 358 11.45 5.05 20.21
N LYS A 359 11.73 5.20 21.51
CA LYS A 359 11.52 4.13 22.49
C LYS A 359 10.06 3.95 22.78
#